data_733eaafece0e2e0c3ef17b05c1396bdb
#
_entry.id   733eaafece0e2e0c3ef17b05c1396bdb
#
_cell.length_a   1.000
_cell.length_b   1.000
_cell.length_c   1.000
_cell.angle_alpha   90.00
_cell.angle_beta   90.00
_cell.angle_gamma   90.00
#
_symmetry.space_group_name_H-M   'P 1'
#
loop_
_entity.id
_entity.type
_entity.pdbx_description
1 polymer ?
#
loop_
_entity_poly.entity_id
_entity_poly.type
_entity_poly.pdbx_seq_one_letter_code
_entity_poly.pdbx_strand_id
1 'polypeptide(L)'
;MTAQEPVRTKSGTVRITDSSVFPASKNIAAALVEVEPGGLLELHWHPNTDEWQYYISGQARMGVFAASSQARTFDFQGGEVGYGPFDMGHYVENTGSKTLRFLEIFKSGYYADLSLNQWLALTPPELLKAHLNLDKQVTDALRRTKAPIVPA
;
A
#
# COMPACT_ATOMS: atom_id res chain seq x y z
N MET A 1 -17.66 -7.59 -1.16
CA MET A 1 -16.55 -6.84 -0.52
C MET A 1 -16.87 -6.48 0.94
N THR A 2 -17.93 -5.77 1.26
CA THR A 2 -18.26 -5.37 2.64
C THR A 2 -18.54 -6.53 3.61
N ALA A 3 -18.93 -7.71 3.12
CA ALA A 3 -19.15 -8.92 3.92
C ALA A 3 -17.85 -9.68 4.28
N GLN A 4 -16.70 -9.26 3.74
CA GLN A 4 -15.41 -9.88 4.02
C GLN A 4 -14.78 -9.24 5.25
N GLU A 5 -14.11 -10.06 6.06
CA GLU A 5 -13.33 -9.57 7.18
C GLU A 5 -12.13 -8.75 6.68
N PRO A 6 -11.95 -7.51 7.16
CA PRO A 6 -10.81 -6.70 6.79
C PRO A 6 -9.55 -7.12 7.55
N VAL A 7 -8.39 -6.89 6.93
CA VAL A 7 -7.15 -6.74 7.67
C VAL A 7 -7.23 -5.40 8.41
N ARG A 8 -7.09 -5.44 9.75
CA ARG A 8 -7.22 -4.26 10.61
C ARG A 8 -5.88 -3.87 11.20
N THR A 9 -5.63 -2.58 11.25
CA THR A 9 -4.54 -1.97 12.01
C THR A 9 -5.09 -0.83 12.88
N LYS A 10 -4.26 -0.20 13.68
CA LYS A 10 -4.67 1.00 14.45
C LYS A 10 -4.96 2.20 13.55
N SER A 11 -4.40 2.22 12.33
CA SER A 11 -4.47 3.35 11.40
C SER A 11 -5.44 3.11 10.24
N GLY A 12 -6.17 1.98 10.22
CA GLY A 12 -7.17 1.75 9.18
C GLY A 12 -7.45 0.29 8.85
N THR A 13 -8.14 0.06 7.74
CA THR A 13 -8.57 -1.27 7.29
C THR A 13 -8.36 -1.47 5.79
N VAL A 14 -8.05 -2.72 5.40
CA VAL A 14 -8.01 -3.14 3.99
C VAL A 14 -8.88 -4.38 3.81
N ARG A 15 -9.78 -4.37 2.82
CA ARG A 15 -10.58 -5.52 2.40
C ARG A 15 -10.24 -5.89 0.98
N ILE A 16 -9.64 -7.06 0.79
CA ILE A 16 -9.21 -7.56 -0.51
C ILE A 16 -10.25 -8.54 -1.05
N THR A 17 -10.61 -8.38 -2.30
CA THR A 17 -11.48 -9.29 -3.07
C THR A 17 -10.75 -9.72 -4.33
N ASP A 18 -10.34 -10.96 -4.37
CA ASP A 18 -9.69 -11.60 -5.51
C ASP A 18 -10.25 -13.02 -5.73
N SER A 19 -9.67 -13.78 -6.63
CA SER A 19 -10.15 -15.13 -6.97
C SER A 19 -10.08 -16.13 -5.80
N SER A 20 -9.29 -15.89 -4.77
CA SER A 20 -9.17 -16.76 -3.59
C SER A 20 -10.42 -16.71 -2.70
N VAL A 21 -11.10 -15.55 -2.63
CA VAL A 21 -12.31 -15.32 -1.83
C VAL A 21 -13.56 -15.12 -2.68
N PHE A 22 -13.40 -14.81 -3.95
CA PHE A 22 -14.46 -14.65 -4.92
C PHE A 22 -14.07 -15.30 -6.26
N PRO A 23 -14.29 -16.61 -6.45
CA PRO A 23 -13.78 -17.38 -7.59
C PRO A 23 -14.21 -16.89 -8.97
N ALA A 24 -15.29 -16.10 -9.07
CA ALA A 24 -15.69 -15.44 -10.32
C ALA A 24 -14.74 -14.31 -10.75
N SER A 25 -13.93 -13.79 -9.86
CA SER A 25 -12.99 -12.67 -10.10
C SER A 25 -11.70 -13.16 -10.76
N LYS A 26 -11.78 -13.68 -11.97
CA LYS A 26 -10.67 -14.31 -12.67
C LYS A 26 -9.66 -13.31 -13.24
N ASN A 27 -10.11 -12.12 -13.60
CA ASN A 27 -9.32 -11.13 -14.35
C ASN A 27 -9.17 -9.78 -13.63
N ILE A 28 -9.86 -9.60 -12.51
CA ILE A 28 -9.87 -8.36 -11.74
C ILE A 28 -9.80 -8.71 -10.26
N ALA A 29 -8.89 -8.12 -9.53
CA ALA A 29 -8.91 -8.05 -8.08
C ALA A 29 -9.20 -6.60 -7.65
N ALA A 30 -9.68 -6.43 -6.43
CA ALA A 30 -9.92 -5.10 -5.87
C ALA A 30 -9.64 -5.09 -4.36
N ALA A 31 -9.22 -3.94 -3.84
CA ALA A 31 -9.13 -3.70 -2.42
C ALA A 31 -9.87 -2.42 -2.03
N LEU A 32 -10.71 -2.49 -0.99
CA LEU A 32 -11.29 -1.32 -0.36
C LEU A 32 -10.40 -0.92 0.82
N VAL A 33 -9.81 0.25 0.72
CA VAL A 33 -8.87 0.79 1.70
C VAL A 33 -9.52 1.94 2.46
N GLU A 34 -9.38 1.91 3.78
CA GLU A 34 -9.82 2.96 4.68
C GLU A 34 -8.62 3.35 5.57
N VAL A 35 -8.17 4.59 5.46
CA VAL A 35 -7.01 5.12 6.20
C VAL A 35 -7.47 6.23 7.13
N GLU A 36 -7.24 6.07 8.44
CA GLU A 36 -7.58 7.08 9.43
C GLU A 36 -6.66 8.31 9.31
N PRO A 37 -7.06 9.49 9.81
CA PRO A 37 -6.20 10.66 9.85
C PRO A 37 -4.84 10.37 10.50
N GLY A 38 -3.75 10.79 9.85
CA GLY A 38 -2.38 10.47 10.27
C GLY A 38 -1.96 9.03 9.98
N GLY A 39 -2.70 8.32 9.12
CA GLY A 39 -2.36 6.99 8.65
C GLY A 39 -1.75 7.02 7.25
N LEU A 40 -1.03 5.96 6.93
CA LEU A 40 -0.31 5.74 5.68
C LEU A 40 -0.53 4.30 5.22
N LEU A 41 -1.03 4.09 4.00
CA LEU A 41 -0.85 2.82 3.30
C LEU A 41 0.64 2.68 3.01
N GLU A 42 1.28 1.63 3.57
CA GLU A 42 2.73 1.53 3.66
C GLU A 42 3.45 1.62 2.30
N LEU A 43 4.79 1.82 2.33
CA LEU A 43 5.61 1.76 1.12
C LEU A 43 5.62 0.31 0.61
N HIS A 44 5.06 0.11 -0.59
CA HIS A 44 4.89 -1.20 -1.21
C HIS A 44 4.89 -1.08 -2.75
N TRP A 45 4.83 -2.20 -3.44
CA TRP A 45 4.60 -2.29 -4.89
C TRP A 45 3.87 -3.57 -5.26
N HIS A 46 3.24 -3.57 -6.43
CA HIS A 46 2.52 -4.72 -6.98
C HIS A 46 3.35 -5.40 -8.08
N PRO A 47 3.81 -6.65 -7.86
CA PRO A 47 4.70 -7.34 -8.79
C PRO A 47 3.99 -8.03 -9.94
N ASN A 48 2.69 -7.92 -10.08
CA ASN A 48 1.90 -8.68 -11.05
C ASN A 48 0.97 -7.84 -11.94
N THR A 49 0.77 -6.55 -11.63
CA THR A 49 -0.15 -5.69 -12.40
C THR A 49 -0.02 -4.22 -12.01
N ASP A 50 -0.51 -3.35 -12.88
CA ASP A 50 -0.79 -1.95 -12.53
C ASP A 50 -1.93 -1.88 -11.51
N GLU A 51 -1.95 -0.77 -10.77
CA GLU A 51 -3.00 -0.43 -9.83
C GLU A 51 -3.75 0.82 -10.31
N TRP A 52 -5.08 0.74 -10.39
CA TRP A 52 -5.97 1.88 -10.49
C TRP A 52 -6.57 2.19 -9.14
N GLN A 53 -6.63 3.46 -8.79
CA GLN A 53 -7.22 3.96 -7.55
C GLN A 53 -8.40 4.86 -7.88
N TYR A 54 -9.56 4.62 -7.24
CA TYR A 54 -10.67 5.56 -7.25
C TYR A 54 -10.90 6.09 -5.83
N TYR A 55 -10.63 7.35 -5.62
CA TYR A 55 -10.82 8.01 -4.33
C TYR A 55 -12.30 8.30 -4.09
N ILE A 56 -12.90 7.60 -3.11
CA ILE A 56 -14.33 7.72 -2.79
C ILE A 56 -14.58 8.96 -1.93
N SER A 57 -13.73 9.18 -0.91
CA SER A 57 -13.84 10.31 0.01
C SER A 57 -12.54 10.56 0.77
N GLY A 58 -12.36 11.77 1.27
CA GLY A 58 -11.16 12.17 2.01
C GLY A 58 -10.14 12.89 1.13
N GLN A 59 -8.94 13.06 1.68
CA GLN A 59 -7.80 13.71 1.02
C GLN A 59 -6.58 12.81 1.14
N ALA A 60 -5.87 12.62 0.05
CA ALA A 60 -4.73 11.72 -0.02
C ALA A 60 -3.52 12.40 -0.66
N ARG A 61 -2.34 11.94 -0.27
CA ARG A 61 -1.10 12.13 -1.02
C ARG A 61 -0.53 10.78 -1.40
N MET A 62 -0.32 10.57 -2.69
CA MET A 62 0.36 9.39 -3.23
C MET A 62 1.76 9.78 -3.68
N GLY A 63 2.79 9.07 -3.23
CA GLY A 63 4.12 9.14 -3.79
C GLY A 63 4.38 7.92 -4.65
N VAL A 64 4.94 8.10 -5.84
CA VAL A 64 5.36 7.03 -6.76
C VAL A 64 6.84 7.19 -7.04
N PHE A 65 7.60 6.11 -6.86
CA PHE A 65 9.02 6.02 -7.17
C PHE A 65 9.21 5.23 -8.46
N ALA A 66 9.91 5.84 -9.39
CA ALA A 66 10.34 5.22 -10.64
C ALA A 66 11.86 5.02 -10.66
N ALA A 67 12.34 4.18 -11.56
CA ALA A 67 13.77 4.01 -11.81
C ALA A 67 14.45 5.35 -12.19
N SER A 68 15.79 5.37 -12.16
CA SER A 68 16.60 6.54 -12.55
C SER A 68 16.39 7.77 -11.67
N SER A 69 16.25 7.57 -10.36
CA SER A 69 16.13 8.65 -9.36
C SER A 69 14.92 9.55 -9.57
N GLN A 70 13.84 9.02 -10.14
CA GLN A 70 12.60 9.75 -10.34
C GLN A 70 11.58 9.38 -9.27
N ALA A 71 10.99 10.37 -8.65
CA ALA A 71 9.85 10.25 -7.79
C ALA A 71 8.89 11.41 -8.04
N ARG A 72 7.59 11.16 -7.87
CA ARG A 72 6.55 12.18 -7.96
C ARG A 72 5.52 11.98 -6.87
N THR A 73 4.99 13.08 -6.38
CA THR A 73 3.85 13.11 -5.47
C THR A 73 2.65 13.74 -6.13
N PHE A 74 1.48 13.22 -5.82
CA PHE A 74 0.18 13.67 -6.32
C PHE A 74 -0.76 13.81 -5.13
N ASP A 75 -1.54 14.86 -5.09
CA ASP A 75 -2.61 15.05 -4.12
C ASP A 75 -3.94 14.70 -4.78
N PHE A 76 -4.80 13.96 -4.05
CA PHE A 76 -6.11 13.50 -4.50
C PHE A 76 -7.18 13.81 -3.47
N GLN A 77 -8.40 13.95 -3.97
CA GLN A 77 -9.62 14.08 -3.18
C GLN A 77 -10.73 13.17 -3.71
N GLY A 78 -11.84 13.09 -2.99
CA GLY A 78 -12.98 12.28 -3.41
C GLY A 78 -13.46 12.62 -4.83
N GLY A 79 -13.69 11.58 -5.64
CA GLY A 79 -14.07 11.67 -7.06
C GLY A 79 -12.92 11.57 -8.05
N GLU A 80 -11.68 11.61 -7.60
CA GLU A 80 -10.50 11.56 -8.48
C GLU A 80 -9.96 10.13 -8.65
N VAL A 81 -9.09 9.97 -9.65
CA VAL A 81 -8.46 8.70 -10.03
C VAL A 81 -6.95 8.81 -9.91
N GLY A 82 -6.33 7.87 -9.20
CA GLY A 82 -4.89 7.66 -9.15
C GLY A 82 -4.46 6.45 -9.98
N TYR A 83 -3.17 6.36 -10.24
CA TYR A 83 -2.58 5.26 -10.98
C TYR A 83 -1.19 4.91 -10.45
N GLY A 84 -1.01 3.68 -10.01
CA GLY A 84 0.25 3.07 -9.63
C GLY A 84 0.76 2.16 -10.75
N PRO A 85 1.80 2.55 -11.51
CA PRO A 85 2.34 1.71 -12.56
C PRO A 85 2.90 0.40 -11.99
N PHE A 86 2.82 -0.67 -12.78
CA PHE A 86 3.40 -1.97 -12.50
C PHE A 86 4.82 -1.86 -11.93
N ASP A 87 5.05 -2.58 -10.83
CA ASP A 87 6.35 -2.73 -10.16
C ASP A 87 6.98 -1.40 -9.65
N MET A 88 6.24 -0.29 -9.64
CA MET A 88 6.72 0.97 -9.07
C MET A 88 6.35 1.07 -7.58
N GLY A 89 7.36 1.34 -6.73
CA GLY A 89 7.16 1.57 -5.30
C GLY A 89 6.29 2.80 -5.06
N HIS A 90 5.28 2.68 -4.19
CA HIS A 90 4.39 3.78 -3.85
C HIS A 90 3.83 3.67 -2.42
N TYR A 91 3.19 4.75 -2.00
CA TYR A 91 2.46 4.85 -0.74
C TYR A 91 1.26 5.79 -0.91
N VAL A 92 0.27 5.69 -0.01
CA VAL A 92 -0.87 6.61 0.04
C VAL A 92 -1.07 7.10 1.48
N GLU A 93 -0.86 8.38 1.72
CA GLU A 93 -1.03 9.06 3.00
C GLU A 93 -2.42 9.70 3.09
N ASN A 94 -3.08 9.60 4.24
CA ASN A 94 -4.25 10.43 4.52
C ASN A 94 -3.78 11.81 5.02
N THR A 95 -3.90 12.83 4.19
CA THR A 95 -3.54 14.22 4.51
C THR A 95 -4.69 15.03 5.07
N GLY A 96 -5.89 14.43 5.16
CA GLY A 96 -7.09 15.08 5.65
C GLY A 96 -7.37 14.83 7.13
N SER A 97 -8.45 15.43 7.62
CA SER A 97 -8.95 15.28 9.01
C SER A 97 -10.07 14.25 9.15
N LYS A 98 -10.45 13.57 8.07
CA LYS A 98 -11.47 12.51 8.04
C LYS A 98 -10.87 11.25 7.45
N THR A 99 -11.50 10.10 7.72
CA THR A 99 -11.11 8.82 7.11
C THR A 99 -11.05 8.93 5.59
N LEU A 100 -9.89 8.66 5.02
CA LEU A 100 -9.70 8.51 3.60
C LEU A 100 -10.25 7.15 3.17
N ARG A 101 -11.05 7.11 2.10
CA ARG A 101 -11.57 5.88 1.51
C ARG A 101 -11.30 5.85 0.03
N PHE A 102 -10.73 4.77 -0.45
CA PHE A 102 -10.50 4.56 -1.88
C PHE A 102 -10.57 3.08 -2.25
N LEU A 103 -10.83 2.84 -3.53
CA LEU A 103 -10.89 1.52 -4.12
C LEU A 103 -9.66 1.35 -5.01
N GLU A 104 -8.89 0.31 -4.76
CA GLU A 104 -7.84 -0.18 -5.63
C GLU A 104 -8.41 -1.23 -6.56
N ILE A 105 -8.01 -1.19 -7.83
CA ILE A 105 -8.46 -2.10 -8.89
C ILE A 105 -7.24 -2.60 -9.66
N PHE A 106 -7.12 -3.92 -9.76
CA PHE A 106 -5.99 -4.62 -10.37
C PHE A 106 -6.47 -5.46 -11.55
N LYS A 107 -5.79 -5.37 -12.69
CA LYS A 107 -6.03 -6.23 -13.85
C LYS A 107 -5.38 -7.59 -13.65
N SER A 108 -5.77 -8.27 -12.59
CA SER A 108 -5.29 -9.61 -12.20
C SER A 108 -6.37 -10.31 -11.41
N GLY A 109 -6.49 -11.62 -11.55
CA GLY A 109 -7.40 -12.41 -10.69
C GLY A 109 -6.88 -12.60 -9.26
N TYR A 110 -5.67 -12.17 -8.97
CA TYR A 110 -5.01 -12.32 -7.68
C TYR A 110 -4.36 -11.01 -7.23
N TYR A 111 -4.63 -10.63 -5.98
CA TYR A 111 -3.96 -9.51 -5.33
C TYR A 111 -2.57 -9.94 -4.84
N ALA A 112 -1.55 -9.22 -5.24
CA ALA A 112 -0.19 -9.41 -4.75
C ALA A 112 0.46 -8.06 -4.48
N ASP A 113 1.13 -7.94 -3.34
CA ASP A 113 1.93 -6.78 -3.00
C ASP A 113 3.18 -7.18 -2.21
N LEU A 114 4.22 -6.37 -2.32
CA LEU A 114 5.49 -6.52 -1.63
C LEU A 114 5.74 -5.31 -0.74
N SER A 115 5.97 -5.54 0.55
CA SER A 115 6.23 -4.51 1.55
C SER A 115 7.71 -4.20 1.64
N LEU A 116 8.08 -2.92 1.52
CA LEU A 116 9.46 -2.48 1.73
C LEU A 116 9.92 -2.77 3.16
N ASN A 117 9.09 -2.46 4.16
CA ASN A 117 9.43 -2.74 5.56
C ASN A 117 9.67 -4.24 5.80
N GLN A 118 8.82 -5.12 5.26
CA GLN A 118 8.97 -6.55 5.42
C GLN A 118 10.22 -7.08 4.71
N TRP A 119 10.53 -6.59 3.51
CA TRP A 119 11.76 -6.93 2.81
C TRP A 119 12.99 -6.58 3.65
N LEU A 120 13.06 -5.34 4.14
CA LEU A 120 14.16 -4.92 5.01
C LEU A 120 14.22 -5.76 6.30
N ALA A 121 13.10 -6.04 6.94
CA ALA A 121 13.04 -6.85 8.17
C ALA A 121 13.51 -8.30 8.00
N LEU A 122 13.45 -8.83 6.78
CA LEU A 122 13.88 -10.19 6.42
C LEU A 122 15.28 -10.23 5.80
N THR A 123 15.89 -9.08 5.55
CA THR A 123 17.27 -8.96 5.07
C THR A 123 18.24 -9.05 6.25
N PRO A 124 19.38 -9.76 6.14
CA PRO A 124 20.38 -9.81 7.20
C PRO A 124 20.83 -8.40 7.64
N PRO A 125 20.85 -8.11 8.96
CA PRO A 125 21.14 -6.75 9.46
C PRO A 125 22.48 -6.19 9.03
N GLU A 126 23.50 -7.05 8.88
CA GLU A 126 24.83 -6.65 8.41
C GLU A 126 24.81 -6.13 6.97
N LEU A 127 23.92 -6.65 6.11
CA LEU A 127 23.75 -6.15 4.74
C LEU A 127 23.03 -4.81 4.74
N LEU A 128 22.03 -4.63 5.60
CA LEU A 128 21.35 -3.33 5.77
C LEU A 128 22.31 -2.26 6.27
N LYS A 129 23.19 -2.62 7.23
CA LYS A 129 24.22 -1.72 7.72
C LYS A 129 25.22 -1.36 6.64
N ALA A 130 25.71 -2.35 5.88
CA ALA A 130 26.73 -2.13 4.84
C ALA A 130 26.20 -1.31 3.66
N HIS A 131 24.95 -1.52 3.26
CA HIS A 131 24.37 -0.90 2.05
C HIS A 131 23.61 0.39 2.33
N LEU A 132 22.79 0.42 3.39
CA LEU A 132 21.89 1.53 3.70
C LEU A 132 22.34 2.34 4.92
N ASN A 133 23.42 1.89 5.58
CA ASN A 133 23.93 2.46 6.84
C ASN A 133 22.88 2.48 7.97
N LEU A 134 21.92 1.56 7.96
CA LEU A 134 20.93 1.42 9.03
C LEU A 134 21.61 0.85 10.29
N ASP A 135 21.36 1.48 11.42
CA ASP A 135 21.86 0.98 12.69
C ASP A 135 20.95 -0.10 13.30
N LYS A 136 21.43 -0.69 14.42
CA LYS A 136 20.69 -1.75 15.10
C LYS A 136 19.32 -1.29 15.63
N GLN A 137 19.20 -0.05 16.08
CA GLN A 137 17.95 0.49 16.59
C GLN A 137 16.88 0.52 15.50
N VAL A 138 17.25 0.95 14.29
CA VAL A 138 16.35 0.98 13.13
C VAL A 138 15.99 -0.45 12.69
N THR A 139 17.00 -1.33 12.56
CA THR A 139 16.74 -2.71 12.10
C THR A 139 15.90 -3.53 13.08
N ASP A 140 16.04 -3.31 14.39
CA ASP A 140 15.22 -3.94 15.42
C ASP A 140 13.76 -3.45 15.42
N ALA A 141 13.50 -2.24 14.92
CA ALA A 141 12.15 -1.68 14.80
C ALA A 141 11.39 -2.17 13.57
N LEU A 142 12.06 -2.80 12.60
CA LEU A 142 11.44 -3.33 11.39
C LEU A 142 10.52 -4.53 11.72
N ARG A 143 9.36 -4.57 11.09
CA ARG A 143 8.35 -5.61 11.33
C ARG A 143 8.47 -6.72 10.30
N ARG A 144 8.61 -7.96 10.75
CA ARG A 144 8.59 -9.16 9.89
C ARG A 144 7.19 -9.51 9.38
N THR A 145 6.16 -9.06 10.08
CA THR A 145 4.77 -9.23 9.66
C THR A 145 4.29 -7.95 9.00
N LYS A 146 3.70 -8.08 7.83
CA LYS A 146 3.13 -6.96 7.09
C LYS A 146 2.03 -6.27 7.90
N ALA A 147 2.07 -4.94 7.92
CA ALA A 147 0.98 -4.09 8.39
C ALA A 147 0.63 -3.13 7.25
N PRO A 148 -0.45 -3.37 6.51
CA PRO A 148 -0.74 -2.60 5.29
C PRO A 148 -0.95 -1.12 5.55
N ILE A 149 -1.52 -0.76 6.70
CA ILE A 149 -1.71 0.64 7.09
C ILE A 149 -0.98 0.89 8.40
N VAL A 150 -0.18 1.94 8.43
CA VAL A 150 0.70 2.33 9.54
C VAL A 150 0.49 3.80 9.88
N PRO A 151 0.95 4.30 11.06
CA PRO A 151 1.05 5.73 11.31
C PRO A 151 1.98 6.40 10.30
N ALA A 152 1.62 7.60 9.84
CA ALA A 152 2.44 8.45 8.97
C ALA A 152 3.47 9.24 9.78
#